data_9ad42ce21eaee46d2080fd714ce335ef
#
_entry.id   9ad42ce21eaee46d2080fd714ce335ef
#
_cell.length_a   1.000
_cell.length_b   1.000
_cell.length_c   1.000
_cell.angle_alpha   90.00
_cell.angle_beta   90.00
_cell.angle_gamma   90.00
#
_symmetry.space_group_name_H-M   'P 1'
#
loop_
_entity.id
_entity.type
_entity.pdbx_description
1 polymer ?
#
loop_
_entity_poly.entity_id
_entity_poly.type
_entity_poly.pdbx_seq_one_letter_code
_entity_poly.pdbx_strand_id
1 'polypeptide(L)'
;MASLVESGWLYLISHFSDFQLACLGSFFLHESIFFLSGLPFIYLERAGWLSKYKIQTKNNSPAAQERCITRLLLYHFGVNLPVMIFSYPVFKYMGMRSSLPLPSWKVVLTQIIFYFILEDFVFYWGHRILHTKWLYKHVHSVHHEYATPFGLTSEYAHPAEILFLGFATIIGPAITGPHLITLWLWMVLRVLETVEAHCGYHFPWSLSNFIPLYGGADFHDYHHRLLYTKSGNYSSTFVYMDWIFHTDEGYKKLKALKSCGVENVNKEIKS
;
A
#
# COMPACT_ATOMS: atom_id res chain seq x y z
N MET A 1 -32.33 19.09 0.58
CA MET A 1 -31.11 19.75 1.07
C MET A 1 -29.91 18.94 0.59
N ALA A 2 -28.91 19.58 -0.04
CA ALA A 2 -27.67 18.90 -0.40
C ALA A 2 -26.97 18.41 0.89
N SER A 3 -26.35 17.24 0.83
CA SER A 3 -25.54 16.74 1.95
C SER A 3 -24.31 17.63 2.15
N LEU A 4 -23.69 17.58 3.32
CA LEU A 4 -22.44 18.31 3.59
C LEU A 4 -21.35 17.93 2.57
N VAL A 5 -21.30 16.67 2.16
CA VAL A 5 -20.35 16.15 1.15
C VAL A 5 -20.65 16.76 -0.22
N GLU A 6 -21.93 16.80 -0.63
CA GLU A 6 -22.31 17.42 -1.92
C GLU A 6 -22.00 18.93 -1.95
N SER A 7 -22.23 19.63 -0.83
CA SER A 7 -21.91 21.06 -0.72
C SER A 7 -20.41 21.32 -0.81
N GLY A 8 -19.60 20.51 -0.13
CA GLY A 8 -18.13 20.58 -0.22
C GLY A 8 -17.63 20.22 -1.61
N TRP A 9 -18.22 19.21 -2.26
CA TRP A 9 -17.88 18.83 -3.62
C TRP A 9 -18.25 19.92 -4.63
N LEU A 10 -19.44 20.52 -4.51
CA LEU A 10 -19.86 21.64 -5.34
C LEU A 10 -18.89 22.81 -5.22
N TYR A 11 -18.42 23.11 -4.01
CA TYR A 11 -17.40 24.14 -3.82
C TYR A 11 -16.12 23.82 -4.60
N LEU A 12 -15.63 22.58 -4.53
CA LEU A 12 -14.40 22.19 -5.25
C LEU A 12 -14.58 22.34 -6.78
N ILE A 13 -15.64 21.79 -7.35
CA ILE A 13 -15.84 21.85 -8.82
C ILE A 13 -16.22 23.24 -9.35
N SER A 14 -16.65 24.16 -8.47
CA SER A 14 -16.92 25.57 -8.85
C SER A 14 -15.66 26.43 -8.82
N HIS A 15 -14.59 26.01 -8.11
CA HIS A 15 -13.35 26.80 -7.99
C HIS A 15 -12.16 26.18 -8.74
N PHE A 16 -12.20 24.88 -9.04
CA PHE A 16 -11.12 24.16 -9.69
C PHE A 16 -11.61 23.41 -10.92
N SER A 17 -10.81 23.40 -11.98
CA SER A 17 -11.11 22.61 -13.17
C SER A 17 -10.97 21.10 -12.91
N ASP A 18 -11.63 20.27 -13.74
CA ASP A 18 -11.48 18.81 -13.72
C ASP A 18 -10.01 18.38 -13.71
N PHE A 19 -9.18 19.03 -14.53
CA PHE A 19 -7.74 18.75 -14.61
C PHE A 19 -7.03 19.05 -13.28
N GLN A 20 -7.30 20.22 -12.68
CA GLN A 20 -6.69 20.58 -11.41
C GLN A 20 -7.07 19.61 -10.30
N LEU A 21 -8.35 19.23 -10.21
CA LEU A 21 -8.79 18.27 -9.19
C LEU A 21 -8.22 16.88 -9.45
N ALA A 22 -8.25 16.40 -10.68
CA ALA A 22 -7.79 15.06 -11.01
C ALA A 22 -6.27 14.88 -10.92
N CYS A 23 -5.49 15.90 -11.22
CA CYS A 23 -4.03 15.84 -11.18
C CYS A 23 -3.47 16.40 -9.87
N LEU A 24 -3.63 17.71 -9.66
CA LEU A 24 -3.03 18.37 -8.49
C LEU A 24 -3.75 18.00 -7.20
N GLY A 25 -5.09 17.97 -7.23
CA GLY A 25 -5.90 17.55 -6.08
C GLY A 25 -5.57 16.11 -5.64
N SER A 26 -5.49 15.19 -6.60
CA SER A 26 -5.09 13.81 -6.33
C SER A 26 -3.65 13.72 -5.80
N PHE A 27 -2.72 14.47 -6.39
CA PHE A 27 -1.33 14.48 -5.93
C PHE A 27 -1.22 15.00 -4.49
N PHE A 28 -1.80 16.15 -4.18
CA PHE A 28 -1.74 16.70 -2.81
C PHE A 28 -2.47 15.82 -1.79
N LEU A 29 -3.58 15.19 -2.16
CA LEU A 29 -4.26 14.23 -1.30
C LEU A 29 -3.38 13.01 -1.03
N HIS A 30 -2.76 12.45 -2.08
CA HIS A 30 -1.82 11.33 -1.97
C HIS A 30 -0.68 11.66 -1.02
N GLU A 31 0.05 12.77 -1.26
CA GLU A 31 1.17 13.20 -0.44
C GLU A 31 0.76 13.39 1.03
N SER A 32 -0.38 14.05 1.24
CA SER A 32 -0.89 14.30 2.60
C SER A 32 -1.14 12.99 3.35
N ILE A 33 -1.86 12.06 2.74
CA ILE A 33 -2.16 10.77 3.37
C ILE A 33 -0.89 9.93 3.57
N PHE A 34 -0.02 9.88 2.58
CA PHE A 34 1.22 9.12 2.64
C PHE A 34 2.15 9.57 3.77
N PHE A 35 2.46 10.87 3.81
CA PHE A 35 3.35 11.39 4.84
C PHE A 35 2.69 11.44 6.22
N LEU A 36 1.42 11.82 6.33
CA LEU A 36 0.72 11.84 7.62
C LEU A 36 0.56 10.45 8.24
N SER A 37 0.39 9.42 7.43
CA SER A 37 0.31 8.03 7.92
C SER A 37 1.68 7.38 8.15
N GLY A 38 2.69 7.70 7.34
CA GLY A 38 4.00 7.04 7.40
C GLY A 38 5.00 7.66 8.38
N LEU A 39 5.04 9.00 8.52
CA LEU A 39 5.96 9.69 9.44
C LEU A 39 5.79 9.30 10.92
N PRO A 40 4.58 9.03 11.43
CA PRO A 40 4.43 8.54 12.80
C PRO A 40 5.25 7.29 13.10
N PHE A 41 5.41 6.36 12.17
CA PHE A 41 6.20 5.14 12.38
C PHE A 41 7.70 5.42 12.46
N ILE A 42 8.22 6.40 11.72
CA ILE A 42 9.60 6.87 11.88
C ILE A 42 9.79 7.46 13.29
N TYR A 43 8.83 8.27 13.73
CA TYR A 43 8.90 8.87 15.08
C TYR A 43 8.85 7.79 16.17
N LEU A 44 7.95 6.81 16.07
CA LEU A 44 7.86 5.70 17.02
C LEU A 44 9.17 4.91 17.08
N GLU A 45 9.78 4.63 15.91
CA GLU A 45 11.05 3.91 15.84
C GLU A 45 12.19 4.71 16.48
N ARG A 46 12.33 6.01 16.17
CA ARG A 46 13.36 6.89 16.72
C ARG A 46 13.20 7.11 18.23
N ALA A 47 11.97 7.25 18.70
CA ALA A 47 11.68 7.42 20.13
C ALA A 47 11.75 6.10 20.93
N GLY A 48 11.85 4.95 20.26
CA GLY A 48 11.79 3.63 20.90
C GLY A 48 10.42 3.30 21.50
N TRP A 49 9.36 4.01 21.09
CA TRP A 49 8.02 3.84 21.63
C TRP A 49 7.34 2.63 20.98
N LEU A 50 6.50 1.96 21.76
CA LEU A 50 5.75 0.78 21.32
C LEU A 50 6.64 -0.36 20.77
N SER A 51 7.91 -0.40 21.15
CA SER A 51 8.91 -1.38 20.68
C SER A 51 8.46 -2.83 20.87
N LYS A 52 7.64 -3.11 21.88
CA LYS A 52 7.04 -4.45 22.12
C LYS A 52 6.15 -4.96 20.98
N TYR A 53 5.66 -4.06 20.13
CA TYR A 53 4.85 -4.39 18.96
C TYR A 53 5.65 -4.39 17.66
N LYS A 54 6.94 -4.08 17.72
CA LYS A 54 7.81 -4.07 16.55
C LYS A 54 8.05 -5.51 16.07
N ILE A 55 7.90 -5.74 14.76
CA ILE A 55 8.02 -7.08 14.17
C ILE A 55 9.48 -7.56 14.18
N GLN A 56 10.41 -6.66 13.83
CA GLN A 56 11.84 -6.89 13.90
C GLN A 56 12.48 -6.00 14.97
N THR A 57 13.44 -6.54 15.71
CA THR A 57 14.14 -5.79 16.78
C THR A 57 15.15 -4.78 16.25
N LYS A 58 15.56 -4.91 14.99
CA LYS A 58 16.50 -4.00 14.34
C LYS A 58 15.83 -2.67 13.99
N ASN A 59 16.51 -1.56 14.24
CA ASN A 59 16.07 -0.22 13.85
C ASN A 59 16.83 0.27 12.62
N ASN A 60 16.17 1.08 11.81
CA ASN A 60 16.80 1.82 10.74
C ASN A 60 17.56 3.04 11.31
N SER A 61 18.73 3.35 10.74
CA SER A 61 19.46 4.54 11.14
C SER A 61 18.71 5.81 10.68
N PRO A 62 18.78 6.93 11.45
CA PRO A 62 18.20 8.20 11.02
C PRO A 62 18.65 8.63 9.61
N ALA A 63 19.93 8.44 9.29
CA ALA A 63 20.45 8.74 7.95
C ALA A 63 19.84 7.89 6.83
N ALA A 64 19.50 6.62 7.11
CA ALA A 64 18.79 5.78 6.15
C ALA A 64 17.35 6.25 5.93
N GLN A 65 16.66 6.62 6.99
CA GLN A 65 15.30 7.17 6.91
C GLN A 65 15.26 8.50 6.15
N GLU A 66 16.24 9.38 6.36
CA GLU A 66 16.36 10.66 5.64
C GLU A 66 16.66 10.47 4.15
N ARG A 67 17.53 9.52 3.80
CA ARG A 67 17.76 9.15 2.40
C ARG A 67 16.48 8.62 1.74
N CYS A 68 15.70 7.81 2.46
CA CYS A 68 14.40 7.33 1.98
C CYS A 68 13.48 8.51 1.66
N ILE A 69 13.27 9.43 2.61
CA ILE A 69 12.40 10.60 2.41
C ILE A 69 12.87 11.46 1.23
N THR A 70 14.16 11.75 1.14
CA THR A 70 14.71 12.55 0.03
C THR A 70 14.43 11.90 -1.32
N ARG A 71 14.65 10.59 -1.43
CA ARG A 71 14.42 9.85 -2.68
C ARG A 71 12.93 9.76 -3.02
N LEU A 72 12.05 9.58 -2.04
CA LEU A 72 10.61 9.60 -2.21
C LEU A 72 10.14 10.95 -2.76
N LEU A 73 10.57 12.06 -2.16
CA LEU A 73 10.21 13.40 -2.68
C LEU A 73 10.64 13.57 -4.14
N LEU A 74 11.86 13.14 -4.49
CA LEU A 74 12.32 13.19 -5.88
C LEU A 74 11.44 12.34 -6.81
N TYR A 75 11.02 11.15 -6.39
CA TYR A 75 10.19 10.28 -7.21
C TYR A 75 8.74 10.75 -7.27
N HIS A 76 8.18 11.26 -6.18
CA HIS A 76 6.81 11.76 -6.18
C HIS A 76 6.66 12.97 -7.12
N PHE A 77 7.59 13.93 -7.06
CA PHE A 77 7.58 15.07 -7.98
C PHE A 77 8.08 14.73 -9.39
N GLY A 78 9.07 13.83 -9.53
CA GLY A 78 9.70 13.52 -10.81
C GLY A 78 9.04 12.38 -11.58
N VAL A 79 8.26 11.51 -10.94
CA VAL A 79 7.60 10.35 -11.56
C VAL A 79 6.10 10.39 -11.30
N ASN A 80 5.64 10.36 -10.03
CA ASN A 80 4.23 10.22 -9.71
C ASN A 80 3.40 11.40 -10.25
N LEU A 81 3.82 12.63 -10.00
CA LEU A 81 3.10 13.81 -10.51
C LEU A 81 3.04 13.85 -12.03
N PRO A 82 4.14 13.67 -12.79
CA PRO A 82 4.06 13.52 -14.25
C PRO A 82 3.13 12.41 -14.71
N VAL A 83 3.18 11.23 -14.08
CA VAL A 83 2.29 10.11 -14.42
C VAL A 83 0.83 10.48 -14.22
N MET A 84 0.48 11.14 -13.11
CA MET A 84 -0.89 11.61 -12.86
C MET A 84 -1.34 12.60 -13.95
N ILE A 85 -0.46 13.53 -14.37
CA ILE A 85 -0.74 14.50 -15.43
C ILE A 85 -0.94 13.80 -16.78
N PHE A 86 -0.03 12.92 -17.16
CA PHE A 86 -0.10 12.23 -18.46
C PHE A 86 -1.20 11.16 -18.52
N SER A 87 -1.62 10.58 -17.40
CA SER A 87 -2.72 9.62 -17.34
C SER A 87 -4.11 10.29 -17.40
N TYR A 88 -4.22 11.58 -17.10
CA TYR A 88 -5.50 12.29 -17.07
C TYR A 88 -6.34 12.15 -18.36
N PRO A 89 -5.79 12.37 -19.58
CA PRO A 89 -6.57 12.18 -20.80
C PRO A 89 -7.11 10.76 -20.96
N VAL A 90 -6.34 9.75 -20.53
CA VAL A 90 -6.74 8.35 -20.56
C VAL A 90 -7.92 8.11 -19.63
N PHE A 91 -7.85 8.59 -18.38
CA PHE A 91 -8.95 8.46 -17.42
C PHE A 91 -10.21 9.20 -17.89
N LYS A 92 -10.07 10.39 -18.49
CA LYS A 92 -11.20 11.11 -19.10
C LYS A 92 -11.82 10.32 -20.26
N TYR A 93 -11.01 9.76 -21.13
CA TYR A 93 -11.47 8.90 -22.23
C TYR A 93 -12.19 7.65 -21.73
N MET A 94 -11.70 7.05 -20.63
CA MET A 94 -12.30 5.88 -19.98
C MET A 94 -13.56 6.22 -19.15
N GLY A 95 -13.99 7.47 -19.12
CA GLY A 95 -15.26 7.89 -18.51
C GLY A 95 -15.17 8.48 -17.11
N MET A 96 -13.97 8.79 -16.60
CA MET A 96 -13.82 9.49 -15.32
C MET A 96 -14.56 10.84 -15.36
N ARG A 97 -15.33 11.10 -14.30
CA ARG A 97 -16.12 12.33 -14.15
C ARG A 97 -15.99 12.93 -12.76
N SER A 98 -16.20 14.24 -12.66
CA SER A 98 -16.22 15.00 -11.39
C SER A 98 -17.53 15.75 -11.17
N SER A 99 -18.45 15.74 -12.16
CA SER A 99 -19.72 16.46 -12.11
C SER A 99 -20.73 15.84 -11.16
N LEU A 100 -21.58 16.67 -10.58
CA LEU A 100 -22.76 16.20 -9.83
C LEU A 100 -23.78 15.51 -10.77
N PRO A 101 -24.61 14.60 -10.24
CA PRO A 101 -24.70 14.16 -8.84
C PRO A 101 -23.55 13.22 -8.43
N LEU A 102 -23.27 13.18 -7.13
CA LEU A 102 -22.33 12.19 -6.58
C LEU A 102 -22.83 10.77 -6.83
N PRO A 103 -21.94 9.78 -6.96
CA PRO A 103 -22.33 8.38 -7.11
C PRO A 103 -23.03 7.89 -5.83
N SER A 104 -23.98 6.97 -5.98
CA SER A 104 -24.58 6.32 -4.81
C SER A 104 -23.54 5.50 -4.06
N TRP A 105 -23.71 5.35 -2.74
CA TRP A 105 -22.79 4.56 -1.90
C TRP A 105 -22.68 3.10 -2.37
N LYS A 106 -23.75 2.54 -2.96
CA LYS A 106 -23.75 1.18 -3.53
C LYS A 106 -22.77 1.07 -4.69
N VAL A 107 -22.75 2.05 -5.59
CA VAL A 107 -21.81 2.10 -6.72
C VAL A 107 -20.38 2.24 -6.20
N VAL A 108 -20.15 3.18 -5.26
CA VAL A 108 -18.82 3.37 -4.66
C VAL A 108 -18.33 2.07 -4.02
N LEU A 109 -19.14 1.44 -3.16
CA LEU A 109 -18.76 0.20 -2.48
C LEU A 109 -18.46 -0.94 -3.47
N THR A 110 -19.31 -1.13 -4.49
CA THR A 110 -19.10 -2.16 -5.51
C THR A 110 -17.79 -1.92 -6.28
N GLN A 111 -17.51 -0.68 -6.66
CA GLN A 111 -16.25 -0.33 -7.34
C GLN A 111 -15.04 -0.58 -6.45
N ILE A 112 -15.07 -0.18 -5.18
CA ILE A 112 -13.95 -0.39 -4.24
C ILE A 112 -13.68 -1.89 -4.03
N ILE A 113 -14.72 -2.70 -3.82
CA ILE A 113 -14.56 -4.16 -3.69
C ILE A 113 -13.94 -4.76 -4.97
N PHE A 114 -14.46 -4.37 -6.13
CA PHE A 114 -13.93 -4.80 -7.41
C PHE A 114 -12.46 -4.40 -7.60
N TYR A 115 -12.08 -3.18 -7.18
CA TYR A 115 -10.71 -2.69 -7.29
C TYR A 115 -9.76 -3.50 -6.42
N PHE A 116 -10.12 -3.81 -5.17
CA PHE A 116 -9.30 -4.66 -4.32
C PHE A 116 -9.08 -6.05 -4.92
N ILE A 117 -10.14 -6.69 -5.42
CA ILE A 117 -10.01 -8.03 -6.02
C ILE A 117 -9.12 -8.00 -7.26
N LEU A 118 -9.32 -7.03 -8.14
CA LEU A 118 -8.55 -6.94 -9.38
C LEU A 118 -7.11 -6.53 -9.13
N GLU A 119 -6.91 -5.57 -8.22
CA GLU A 119 -5.58 -5.09 -7.84
C GLU A 119 -4.74 -6.20 -7.25
N ASP A 120 -5.23 -6.93 -6.25
CA ASP A 120 -4.51 -8.06 -5.65
C ASP A 120 -4.14 -9.12 -6.68
N PHE A 121 -5.04 -9.42 -7.63
CA PHE A 121 -4.76 -10.36 -8.71
C PHE A 121 -3.61 -9.89 -9.61
N VAL A 122 -3.68 -8.66 -10.10
CA VAL A 122 -2.68 -8.09 -11.02
C VAL A 122 -1.36 -7.85 -10.29
N PHE A 123 -1.42 -7.34 -9.07
CA PHE A 123 -0.25 -7.08 -8.23
C PHE A 123 0.51 -8.37 -7.91
N TYR A 124 -0.20 -9.43 -7.49
CA TYR A 124 0.42 -10.72 -7.18
C TYR A 124 1.29 -11.24 -8.34
N TRP A 125 0.73 -11.26 -9.56
CA TRP A 125 1.49 -11.72 -10.72
C TRP A 125 2.63 -10.78 -11.09
N GLY A 126 2.39 -9.48 -11.05
CA GLY A 126 3.43 -8.47 -11.29
C GLY A 126 4.57 -8.59 -10.30
N HIS A 127 4.25 -8.67 -9.01
CA HIS A 127 5.22 -8.79 -7.92
C HIS A 127 6.02 -10.10 -8.00
N ARG A 128 5.34 -11.21 -8.29
CA ARG A 128 6.00 -12.50 -8.51
C ARG A 128 6.95 -12.48 -9.70
N ILE A 129 6.60 -11.78 -10.78
CA ILE A 129 7.47 -11.57 -11.94
C ILE A 129 8.70 -10.72 -11.56
N LEU A 130 8.55 -9.69 -10.76
CA LEU A 130 9.66 -8.87 -10.27
C LEU A 130 10.66 -9.67 -9.42
N HIS A 131 10.23 -10.77 -8.79
CA HIS A 131 11.11 -11.70 -8.08
C HIS A 131 11.86 -12.69 -8.98
N THR A 132 11.74 -12.59 -10.30
CA THR A 132 12.64 -13.33 -11.22
C THR A 132 14.07 -12.77 -11.12
N LYS A 133 15.07 -13.61 -11.30
CA LYS A 133 16.49 -13.28 -11.04
C LYS A 133 16.94 -11.96 -11.67
N TRP A 134 16.56 -11.70 -12.92
CA TRP A 134 17.00 -10.50 -13.62
C TRP A 134 16.26 -9.25 -13.14
N LEU A 135 14.91 -9.31 -13.04
CA LEU A 135 14.10 -8.17 -12.61
C LEU A 135 14.35 -7.84 -11.14
N TYR A 136 14.52 -8.85 -10.29
CA TYR A 136 14.89 -8.59 -8.90
C TYR A 136 16.21 -7.80 -8.83
N LYS A 137 17.27 -8.30 -9.48
CA LYS A 137 18.59 -7.67 -9.41
C LYS A 137 18.60 -6.22 -9.91
N HIS A 138 17.87 -5.90 -10.97
CA HIS A 138 17.97 -4.60 -11.64
C HIS A 138 16.87 -3.62 -11.28
N VAL A 139 15.75 -4.08 -10.73
CA VAL A 139 14.57 -3.29 -10.45
C VAL A 139 14.12 -3.46 -8.99
N HIS A 140 13.65 -4.63 -8.62
CA HIS A 140 12.93 -4.86 -7.37
C HIS A 140 13.83 -4.88 -6.11
N SER A 141 15.12 -5.15 -6.26
CA SER A 141 16.09 -5.06 -5.15
C SER A 141 16.17 -3.67 -4.51
N VAL A 142 15.75 -2.61 -5.23
CA VAL A 142 15.65 -1.26 -4.69
C VAL A 142 14.57 -1.21 -3.61
N HIS A 143 13.41 -1.82 -3.84
CA HIS A 143 12.34 -1.91 -2.85
C HIS A 143 12.78 -2.72 -1.62
N HIS A 144 13.52 -3.79 -1.82
CA HIS A 144 14.08 -4.63 -0.76
C HIS A 144 15.35 -4.07 -0.08
N GLU A 145 15.81 -2.85 -0.42
CA GLU A 145 16.96 -2.21 0.24
C GLU A 145 16.72 -2.09 1.76
N TYR A 146 15.48 -1.88 2.16
CA TYR A 146 15.05 -1.87 3.56
C TYR A 146 14.46 -3.22 3.97
N ALA A 147 15.33 -4.16 4.35
CA ALA A 147 14.91 -5.47 4.88
C ALA A 147 14.12 -5.38 6.20
N THR A 148 14.18 -4.24 6.88
CA THR A 148 13.34 -3.86 8.01
C THR A 148 12.47 -2.69 7.55
N PRO A 149 11.30 -2.94 6.96
CA PRO A 149 10.47 -1.87 6.42
C PRO A 149 9.95 -0.93 7.51
N PHE A 150 9.68 0.30 7.14
CA PHE A 150 8.95 1.30 7.92
C PHE A 150 8.03 2.08 6.98
N GLY A 151 6.85 2.49 7.43
CA GLY A 151 5.74 2.98 6.62
C GLY A 151 6.07 3.65 5.28
N LEU A 152 7.03 4.59 5.27
CA LEU A 152 7.41 5.30 4.04
C LEU A 152 8.18 4.43 3.02
N THR A 153 8.72 3.27 3.40
CA THR A 153 9.39 2.38 2.44
C THR A 153 8.41 1.72 1.47
N SER A 154 7.12 1.83 1.71
CA SER A 154 6.06 1.28 0.85
C SER A 154 6.13 1.79 -0.60
N GLU A 155 6.56 3.03 -0.82
CA GLU A 155 6.74 3.61 -2.15
C GLU A 155 8.21 3.82 -2.54
N TYR A 156 9.14 3.33 -1.69
CA TYR A 156 10.55 3.34 -2.02
C TYR A 156 10.87 2.21 -2.99
N ALA A 157 10.85 2.50 -4.29
CA ALA A 157 11.03 1.51 -5.34
C ALA A 157 11.77 2.10 -6.55
N HIS A 158 12.19 1.26 -7.47
CA HIS A 158 12.73 1.71 -8.76
C HIS A 158 11.61 2.34 -9.60
N PRO A 159 11.84 3.45 -10.35
CA PRO A 159 10.79 4.08 -11.18
C PRO A 159 10.07 3.11 -12.12
N ALA A 160 10.77 2.14 -12.71
CA ALA A 160 10.15 1.11 -13.54
C ALA A 160 9.17 0.22 -12.77
N GLU A 161 9.45 -0.05 -11.49
CA GLU A 161 8.54 -0.81 -10.61
C GLU A 161 7.32 0.03 -10.24
N ILE A 162 7.51 1.32 -9.90
CA ILE A 162 6.41 2.25 -9.62
C ILE A 162 5.42 2.25 -10.77
N LEU A 163 5.89 2.32 -12.02
CA LEU A 163 5.04 2.28 -13.21
C LEU A 163 4.41 0.91 -13.41
N PHE A 164 5.16 -0.17 -13.23
CA PHE A 164 4.69 -1.53 -13.51
C PHE A 164 3.69 -2.04 -12.46
N LEU A 165 4.02 -1.92 -11.17
CA LEU A 165 3.10 -2.33 -10.09
C LEU A 165 1.99 -1.30 -9.84
N GLY A 166 2.28 0.00 -10.05
CA GLY A 166 1.26 1.04 -10.01
C GLY A 166 0.13 0.82 -11.01
N PHE A 167 0.40 0.10 -12.13
CA PHE A 167 -0.64 -0.30 -13.07
C PHE A 167 -1.73 -1.17 -12.41
N ALA A 168 -1.38 -2.03 -11.46
CA ALA A 168 -2.35 -2.83 -10.73
C ALA A 168 -3.38 -1.95 -9.98
N THR A 169 -2.93 -0.85 -9.39
CA THR A 169 -3.79 0.09 -8.64
C THR A 169 -4.72 0.88 -9.55
N ILE A 170 -4.30 1.19 -10.79
CA ILE A 170 -5.08 2.05 -11.70
C ILE A 170 -5.98 1.29 -12.67
N ILE A 171 -5.75 -0.01 -12.91
CA ILE A 171 -6.50 -0.78 -13.93
C ILE A 171 -8.00 -0.87 -13.61
N GLY A 172 -8.37 -1.09 -12.36
CA GLY A 172 -9.78 -1.13 -11.93
C GLY A 172 -10.51 0.18 -12.19
N PRO A 173 -10.01 1.32 -11.69
CA PRO A 173 -10.51 2.63 -12.04
C PRO A 173 -10.54 2.92 -13.55
N ALA A 174 -9.50 2.58 -14.29
CA ALA A 174 -9.47 2.81 -15.74
C ALA A 174 -10.60 2.06 -16.46
N ILE A 175 -10.89 0.80 -16.10
CA ILE A 175 -11.96 0.00 -16.71
C ILE A 175 -13.35 0.57 -16.39
N THR A 176 -13.57 1.09 -15.18
CA THR A 176 -14.92 1.46 -14.71
C THR A 176 -15.27 2.93 -14.92
N GLY A 177 -14.31 3.80 -15.25
CA GLY A 177 -14.53 5.22 -15.40
C GLY A 177 -15.21 5.87 -14.19
N PRO A 178 -14.63 5.80 -12.97
CA PRO A 178 -15.31 6.18 -11.75
C PRO A 178 -15.53 7.68 -11.67
N HIS A 179 -16.41 8.08 -10.75
CA HIS A 179 -16.41 9.46 -10.27
C HIS A 179 -15.10 9.75 -9.52
N LEU A 180 -14.55 10.96 -9.67
CA LEU A 180 -13.28 11.36 -9.05
C LEU A 180 -13.26 11.17 -7.52
N ILE A 181 -14.40 11.35 -6.83
CA ILE A 181 -14.49 11.09 -5.39
C ILE A 181 -14.28 9.61 -5.04
N THR A 182 -14.72 8.68 -5.90
CA THR A 182 -14.45 7.25 -5.73
C THR A 182 -12.98 6.93 -5.97
N LEU A 183 -12.38 7.56 -6.97
CA LEU A 183 -10.94 7.43 -7.23
C LEU A 183 -10.10 7.94 -6.05
N TRP A 184 -10.48 9.08 -5.46
CA TRP A 184 -9.83 9.62 -4.28
C TRP A 184 -9.99 8.70 -3.06
N LEU A 185 -11.19 8.16 -2.84
CA LEU A 185 -11.40 7.17 -1.76
C LEU A 185 -10.54 5.93 -1.97
N TRP A 186 -10.50 5.40 -3.19
CA TRP A 186 -9.64 4.27 -3.55
C TRP A 186 -8.17 4.56 -3.26
N MET A 187 -7.67 5.69 -3.71
CA MET A 187 -6.29 6.13 -3.48
C MET A 187 -5.98 6.23 -1.97
N VAL A 188 -6.87 6.85 -1.18
CA VAL A 188 -6.70 6.94 0.28
C VAL A 188 -6.61 5.56 0.92
N LEU A 189 -7.51 4.63 0.55
CA LEU A 189 -7.51 3.26 1.10
C LEU A 189 -6.21 2.53 0.74
N ARG A 190 -5.75 2.66 -0.52
CA ARG A 190 -4.50 2.01 -0.97
C ARG A 190 -3.26 2.56 -0.29
N VAL A 191 -3.17 3.88 -0.13
CA VAL A 191 -2.03 4.52 0.55
C VAL A 191 -1.98 4.12 2.02
N LEU A 192 -3.12 4.14 2.72
CA LEU A 192 -3.17 3.72 4.13
C LEU A 192 -2.79 2.24 4.30
N GLU A 193 -3.28 1.39 3.42
CA GLU A 193 -3.00 -0.04 3.45
C GLU A 193 -1.53 -0.32 3.16
N THR A 194 -0.95 0.24 2.10
CA THR A 194 0.45 -0.01 1.76
C THR A 194 1.42 0.54 2.83
N VAL A 195 1.09 1.68 3.46
CA VAL A 195 1.85 2.22 4.59
C VAL A 195 1.73 1.30 5.81
N GLU A 196 0.53 0.77 6.10
CA GLU A 196 0.32 -0.20 7.19
C GLU A 196 1.11 -1.49 6.94
N ALA A 197 1.06 -2.04 5.73
CA ALA A 197 1.80 -3.25 5.35
C ALA A 197 3.32 -3.10 5.54
N HIS A 198 3.86 -1.89 5.41
CA HIS A 198 5.29 -1.60 5.59
C HIS A 198 5.63 -0.97 6.94
N CYS A 199 4.68 -0.77 7.85
CA CYS A 199 4.92 0.04 9.05
C CYS A 199 5.95 -0.56 10.03
N GLY A 200 6.27 -1.85 9.93
CA GLY A 200 7.22 -2.55 10.81
C GLY A 200 6.68 -2.87 12.20
N TYR A 201 5.39 -2.66 12.44
CA TYR A 201 4.70 -2.92 13.70
C TYR A 201 3.49 -3.80 13.50
N HIS A 202 3.25 -4.73 14.41
CA HIS A 202 2.03 -5.53 14.48
C HIS A 202 1.33 -5.30 15.81
N PHE A 203 0.24 -4.55 15.79
CA PHE A 203 -0.53 -4.19 16.98
C PHE A 203 -1.64 -5.21 17.26
N PRO A 204 -2.13 -5.31 18.51
CA PRO A 204 -3.32 -6.13 18.81
C PRO A 204 -4.57 -5.71 18.02
N TRP A 205 -4.61 -4.46 17.58
CA TRP A 205 -5.70 -3.89 16.76
C TRP A 205 -5.37 -3.81 15.27
N SER A 206 -4.28 -4.42 14.79
CA SER A 206 -3.99 -4.53 13.36
C SER A 206 -5.12 -5.25 12.63
N LEU A 207 -5.50 -4.77 11.45
CA LEU A 207 -6.63 -5.28 10.68
C LEU A 207 -6.50 -6.77 10.36
N SER A 208 -5.27 -7.25 10.17
CA SER A 208 -4.97 -8.67 9.94
C SER A 208 -5.37 -9.60 11.09
N ASN A 209 -5.68 -9.06 12.28
CA ASN A 209 -6.21 -9.85 13.40
C ASN A 209 -7.74 -10.06 13.31
N PHE A 210 -8.45 -9.29 12.49
CA PHE A 210 -9.92 -9.24 12.46
C PHE A 210 -10.49 -9.54 11.07
N ILE A 211 -9.79 -9.15 10.00
CA ILE A 211 -10.27 -9.30 8.63
C ILE A 211 -9.64 -10.56 8.02
N PRO A 212 -10.46 -11.56 7.66
CA PRO A 212 -9.96 -12.77 7.01
C PRO A 212 -9.21 -12.45 5.72
N LEU A 213 -8.11 -13.17 5.50
CA LEU A 213 -7.24 -13.02 4.34
C LEU A 213 -6.53 -11.66 4.19
N TYR A 214 -6.69 -10.74 5.13
CA TYR A 214 -5.92 -9.49 5.11
C TYR A 214 -4.47 -9.77 5.55
N GLY A 215 -3.50 -9.37 4.71
CA GLY A 215 -2.07 -9.64 4.94
C GLY A 215 -1.49 -8.80 6.07
N GLY A 216 -1.42 -7.51 5.87
CA GLY A 216 -0.87 -6.52 6.82
C GLY A 216 0.63 -6.64 7.05
N ALA A 217 1.11 -5.89 8.04
CA ALA A 217 2.54 -5.68 8.25
C ALA A 217 3.34 -6.96 8.55
N ASP A 218 2.82 -7.90 9.36
CA ASP A 218 3.56 -9.12 9.71
C ASP A 218 3.76 -10.05 8.51
N PHE A 219 2.76 -10.10 7.61
CA PHE A 219 2.81 -10.87 6.37
C PHE A 219 3.83 -10.28 5.38
N HIS A 220 3.82 -8.97 5.20
CA HIS A 220 4.68 -8.28 4.26
C HIS A 220 6.11 -8.09 4.79
N ASP A 221 6.30 -7.89 6.09
CA ASP A 221 7.62 -7.90 6.73
C ASP A 221 8.33 -9.24 6.54
N TYR A 222 7.59 -10.37 6.62
CA TYR A 222 8.17 -11.68 6.31
C TYR A 222 8.69 -11.74 4.87
N HIS A 223 7.96 -11.17 3.91
CA HIS A 223 8.39 -11.07 2.52
C HIS A 223 9.71 -10.29 2.37
N HIS A 224 9.82 -9.10 3.01
CA HIS A 224 11.03 -8.27 2.95
C HIS A 224 12.29 -8.93 3.55
N ARG A 225 12.13 -9.85 4.49
CA ARG A 225 13.26 -10.56 5.11
C ARG A 225 13.82 -11.68 4.27
N LEU A 226 13.12 -12.13 3.25
CA LEU A 226 13.53 -13.27 2.43
C LEU A 226 14.47 -12.84 1.30
N LEU A 227 15.44 -13.71 1.02
CA LEU A 227 16.20 -13.61 -0.23
C LEU A 227 15.29 -13.94 -1.41
N TYR A 228 15.55 -13.32 -2.57
CA TYR A 228 14.75 -13.52 -3.78
C TYR A 228 14.60 -14.99 -4.19
N THR A 229 15.57 -15.86 -3.85
CA THR A 229 15.54 -17.30 -4.15
C THR A 229 14.56 -18.10 -3.28
N LYS A 230 14.06 -17.51 -2.19
CA LYS A 230 13.12 -18.11 -1.24
C LYS A 230 11.90 -17.21 -1.02
N SER A 231 11.67 -16.28 -1.94
CA SER A 231 10.57 -15.32 -1.83
C SER A 231 9.21 -16.00 -1.88
N GLY A 232 8.27 -15.39 -1.22
CA GLY A 232 6.87 -15.74 -1.14
C GLY A 232 6.11 -14.55 -0.59
N ASN A 233 4.81 -14.70 -0.27
CA ASN A 233 3.97 -13.61 0.23
C ASN A 233 3.92 -12.43 -0.76
N TYR A 234 3.51 -12.70 -1.99
CA TYR A 234 3.51 -11.70 -3.08
C TYR A 234 2.28 -10.81 -3.14
N SER A 235 1.19 -11.18 -2.45
CA SER A 235 -0.05 -10.40 -2.46
C SER A 235 0.14 -9.03 -1.82
N SER A 236 -0.70 -8.09 -2.26
CA SER A 236 -0.77 -6.73 -1.76
C SER A 236 -1.62 -6.66 -0.48
N THR A 237 -2.94 -6.55 -0.63
CA THR A 237 -3.87 -6.36 0.48
C THR A 237 -4.42 -7.68 1.01
N PHE A 238 -5.04 -8.48 0.12
CA PHE A 238 -5.66 -9.77 0.48
C PHE A 238 -4.83 -10.93 -0.04
N VAL A 239 -4.47 -11.84 0.86
CA VAL A 239 -3.54 -12.94 0.58
C VAL A 239 -4.16 -14.14 -0.15
N TYR A 240 -5.34 -13.97 -0.77
CA TYR A 240 -6.04 -15.07 -1.43
C TYR A 240 -5.24 -15.70 -2.57
N MET A 241 -4.44 -14.89 -3.28
CA MET A 241 -3.57 -15.42 -4.35
C MET A 241 -2.41 -16.26 -3.77
N ASP A 242 -1.77 -15.79 -2.69
CA ASP A 242 -0.75 -16.59 -2.01
C ASP A 242 -1.34 -17.89 -1.44
N TRP A 243 -2.57 -17.84 -0.93
CA TRP A 243 -3.27 -19.01 -0.45
C TRP A 243 -3.56 -20.01 -1.60
N ILE A 244 -4.04 -19.55 -2.75
CA ILE A 244 -4.34 -20.40 -3.93
C ILE A 244 -3.06 -21.02 -4.49
N PHE A 245 -1.96 -20.27 -4.57
CA PHE A 245 -0.71 -20.73 -5.17
C PHE A 245 0.32 -21.23 -4.17
N HIS A 246 -0.05 -21.34 -2.88
CA HIS A 246 0.79 -21.87 -1.79
C HIS A 246 2.13 -21.13 -1.62
N THR A 247 2.16 -19.84 -1.94
CA THR A 247 3.36 -19.01 -1.81
C THR A 247 3.52 -18.42 -0.40
N ASP A 248 2.57 -18.65 0.51
CA ASP A 248 2.60 -18.25 1.92
C ASP A 248 3.02 -19.38 2.91
N GLU A 249 3.39 -20.55 2.42
CA GLU A 249 3.72 -21.71 3.27
C GLU A 249 4.87 -21.44 4.25
N GLY A 250 5.89 -20.71 3.81
CA GLY A 250 7.02 -20.35 4.68
C GLY A 250 6.60 -19.48 5.85
N TYR A 251 5.72 -18.52 5.60
CA TYR A 251 5.15 -17.65 6.62
C TYR A 251 4.27 -18.43 7.60
N LYS A 252 3.40 -19.32 7.12
CA LYS A 252 2.56 -20.20 7.94
C LYS A 252 3.40 -21.10 8.85
N LYS A 253 4.48 -21.69 8.31
CA LYS A 253 5.43 -22.50 9.12
C LYS A 253 6.10 -21.66 10.21
N LEU A 254 6.55 -20.44 9.89
CA LEU A 254 7.12 -19.54 10.89
C LEU A 254 6.12 -19.19 12.02
N LYS A 255 4.87 -18.88 11.66
CA LYS A 255 3.82 -18.60 12.66
C LYS A 255 3.55 -19.80 13.57
N ALA A 256 3.45 -20.99 12.98
CA ALA A 256 3.25 -22.22 13.75
C ALA A 256 4.40 -22.49 14.75
N LEU A 257 5.65 -22.29 14.34
CA LEU A 257 6.81 -22.43 15.23
C LEU A 257 6.80 -21.41 16.37
N LYS A 258 6.44 -20.16 16.11
CA LYS A 258 6.32 -19.12 17.14
C LYS A 258 5.23 -19.46 18.16
N SER A 259 4.07 -19.96 17.73
CA SER A 259 2.98 -20.37 18.65
C SER A 259 3.35 -21.57 19.52
N CYS A 260 3.99 -22.59 18.94
CA CYS A 260 4.50 -23.74 19.69
C CYS A 260 5.56 -23.35 20.72
N GLY A 261 6.46 -22.42 20.39
CA GLY A 261 7.48 -21.89 21.31
C GLY A 261 6.88 -21.18 22.51
N VAL A 262 5.86 -20.36 22.29
CA VAL A 262 5.13 -19.66 23.37
C VAL A 262 4.36 -20.64 24.27
N GLU A 263 3.76 -21.71 23.70
CA GLU A 263 3.09 -22.73 24.49
C GLU A 263 4.06 -23.52 25.39
N ASN A 264 5.26 -23.83 24.89
CA ASN A 264 6.27 -24.52 25.67
C ASN A 264 6.78 -23.70 26.85
N VAL A 265 7.09 -22.43 26.63
CA VAL A 265 7.50 -21.46 27.66
C VAL A 265 6.39 -21.31 28.73
N ASN A 266 5.13 -21.22 28.34
CA ASN A 266 4.00 -21.10 29.25
C ASN A 266 3.73 -22.40 30.07
N LYS A 267 4.10 -23.57 29.53
CA LYS A 267 4.03 -24.83 30.27
C LYS A 267 5.15 -24.94 31.31
N GLU A 268 6.37 -24.52 30.95
CA GLU A 268 7.51 -24.49 31.87
C GLU A 268 7.33 -23.52 33.05
N ILE A 269 6.65 -22.37 32.82
CA ILE A 269 6.36 -21.40 33.89
C ILE A 269 5.26 -21.89 34.84
N LYS A 270 4.40 -22.84 34.41
CA LYS A 270 3.29 -23.37 35.21
C LYS A 270 3.62 -24.74 35.92
N SER A 271 4.76 -25.30 35.60
CA SER A 271 5.30 -26.49 36.25
C SER A 271 6.28 -26.11 37.37
#